data_8bd7e7d2dfef1226ed4c71d9fa400c7e
#
_entry.id   8bd7e7d2dfef1226ed4c71d9fa400c7e
#
_cell.length_a   1.000
_cell.length_b   1.000
_cell.length_c   1.000
_cell.angle_alpha   90.00
_cell.angle_beta   90.00
_cell.angle_gamma   90.00
#
_symmetry.space_group_name_H-M   'P 1'
#
loop_
_entity.id
_entity.type
_entity.pdbx_description
1 polymer ?
#
loop_
_entity_poly.entity_id
_entity_poly.type
_entity_poly.pdbx_seq_one_letter_code
_entity_poly.pdbx_strand_id
1 'polypeptide(L)'
;MDREELRAWLRLTLSPGIGNVTARKLLATFGWPQAIFEQTTVALRQVATPLQTEALRTEPAALAGLFETTWAWLDQSGTHGCQRQVLTLGDPAYPSALLNLDDPPLMLYLLGVASFD
;
A
#
# COMPACT_ATOMS: atom_id res chain seq x y z
N MET A 1 6.82 3.53 9.53
CA MET A 1 5.79 4.06 8.59
C MET A 1 4.87 4.99 9.37
N ASP A 2 4.67 6.21 8.89
CA ASP A 2 3.77 7.15 9.56
C ASP A 2 2.31 6.89 9.17
N ARG A 3 1.39 7.62 9.84
CA ARG A 3 -0.05 7.40 9.63
C ARG A 3 -0.48 7.73 8.21
N GLU A 4 0.02 8.80 7.65
CA GLU A 4 -0.37 9.22 6.29
C GLU A 4 0.16 8.28 5.23
N GLU A 5 1.37 7.79 5.40
CA GLU A 5 1.96 6.81 4.49
C GLU A 5 1.15 5.51 4.51
N LEU A 6 0.83 4.99 5.69
CA LEU A 6 0.00 3.80 5.81
C LEU A 6 -1.37 4.00 5.15
N ARG A 7 -2.00 5.15 5.42
CA ARG A 7 -3.30 5.47 4.84
C ARG A 7 -3.25 5.47 3.32
N ALA A 8 -2.21 6.05 2.74
CA ALA A 8 -2.07 6.11 1.28
C ALA A 8 -1.88 4.71 0.67
N TRP A 9 -1.08 3.85 1.30
CA TRP A 9 -0.90 2.47 0.84
C TRP A 9 -2.20 1.68 0.91
N LEU A 10 -2.95 1.81 2.01
CA LEU A 10 -4.24 1.15 2.16
C LEU A 10 -5.25 1.66 1.13
N ARG A 11 -5.26 2.97 0.88
CA ARG A 11 -6.12 3.55 -0.14
C ARG A 11 -5.84 2.98 -1.51
N LEU A 12 -4.56 2.83 -1.86
CA LEU A 12 -4.17 2.24 -3.13
C LEU A 12 -4.66 0.80 -3.27
N THR A 13 -4.52 -0.01 -2.20
CA THR A 13 -4.97 -1.39 -2.21
C THR A 13 -6.49 -1.53 -2.27
N LEU A 14 -7.23 -0.56 -1.74
CA LEU A 14 -8.70 -0.58 -1.71
C LEU A 14 -9.34 0.04 -2.95
N SER A 15 -8.59 0.74 -3.79
CA SER A 15 -9.16 1.43 -4.94
C SER A 15 -9.77 0.43 -5.93
N PRO A 16 -11.09 0.52 -6.20
CA PRO A 16 -11.75 -0.47 -7.05
C PRO A 16 -11.24 -0.42 -8.49
N GLY A 17 -11.03 -1.58 -9.08
CA GLY A 17 -10.52 -1.69 -10.44
C GLY A 17 -9.04 -1.44 -10.60
N ILE A 18 -8.32 -1.15 -9.52
CA ILE A 18 -6.87 -0.99 -9.53
C ILE A 18 -6.25 -2.29 -9.06
N GLY A 19 -5.79 -3.11 -10.01
CA GLY A 19 -5.04 -4.32 -9.69
C GLY A 19 -3.58 -4.01 -9.38
N ASN A 20 -2.86 -5.04 -8.93
CA ASN A 20 -1.45 -4.88 -8.58
C ASN A 20 -0.58 -4.41 -9.76
N VAL A 21 -0.92 -4.83 -10.98
CA VAL A 21 -0.17 -4.42 -12.18
C VAL A 21 -0.27 -2.89 -12.38
N THR A 22 -1.48 -2.35 -12.35
CA THR A 22 -1.70 -0.91 -12.49
C THR A 22 -1.08 -0.14 -11.33
N ALA A 23 -1.24 -0.65 -10.11
CA ALA A 23 -0.65 -0.03 -8.93
C ALA A 23 0.87 0.04 -9.03
N ARG A 24 1.53 -1.02 -9.50
CA ARG A 24 2.98 -1.01 -9.70
C ARG A 24 3.41 0.01 -10.75
N LYS A 25 2.64 0.14 -11.83
CA LYS A 25 2.92 1.17 -12.85
C LYS A 25 2.80 2.58 -12.28
N LEU A 26 1.79 2.83 -11.46
CA LEU A 26 1.61 4.10 -10.79
C LEU A 26 2.77 4.42 -9.85
N LEU A 27 3.19 3.43 -9.06
CA LEU A 27 4.33 3.58 -8.16
C LEU A 27 5.63 3.83 -8.92
N ALA A 28 5.84 3.13 -10.04
CA ALA A 28 7.02 3.34 -10.86
C ALA A 28 7.06 4.73 -11.48
N THR A 29 5.90 5.29 -11.82
CA THR A 29 5.79 6.60 -12.48
C THR A 29 5.88 7.74 -11.46
N PHE A 30 5.22 7.63 -10.31
CA PHE A 30 5.06 8.73 -9.36
C PHE A 30 5.84 8.57 -8.06
N GLY A 31 6.37 7.39 -7.80
CA GLY A 31 7.25 7.13 -6.67
C GLY A 31 6.57 6.44 -5.50
N TRP A 32 5.59 7.08 -4.88
CA TRP A 32 4.87 6.51 -3.73
C TRP A 32 3.40 6.87 -3.73
N PRO A 33 2.60 6.19 -2.88
CA PRO A 33 1.15 6.37 -2.90
C PRO A 33 0.68 7.80 -2.67
N GLN A 34 1.30 8.55 -1.74
CA GLN A 34 0.90 9.93 -1.52
C GLN A 34 1.04 10.76 -2.80
N ALA A 35 2.14 10.56 -3.53
CA ALA A 35 2.36 11.27 -4.77
C ALA A 35 1.31 10.91 -5.84
N ILE A 36 0.87 9.64 -5.87
CA ILE A 36 -0.19 9.21 -6.79
C ILE A 36 -1.48 10.00 -6.54
N PHE A 37 -1.89 10.12 -5.27
CA PHE A 37 -3.15 10.77 -4.91
C PHE A 37 -3.09 12.29 -5.02
N GLU A 38 -1.90 12.86 -5.14
CA GLU A 38 -1.69 14.29 -5.37
C GLU A 38 -1.67 14.67 -6.84
N GLN A 39 -1.66 13.70 -7.74
CA GLN A 39 -1.56 13.95 -9.17
C GLN A 39 -2.87 14.50 -9.76
N THR A 40 -2.73 15.24 -10.88
CA THR A 40 -3.90 15.69 -11.64
C THR A 40 -4.55 14.52 -12.37
N THR A 41 -5.80 14.69 -12.76
CA THR A 41 -6.52 13.71 -13.58
C THR A 41 -5.77 13.39 -14.86
N VAL A 42 -5.21 14.42 -15.51
CA VAL A 42 -4.47 14.25 -16.76
C VAL A 42 -3.23 13.38 -16.55
N ALA A 43 -2.48 13.62 -15.47
CA ALA A 43 -1.29 12.84 -15.16
C ALA A 43 -1.63 11.36 -14.88
N LEU A 44 -2.69 11.13 -14.12
CA LEU A 44 -3.12 9.75 -13.80
C LEU A 44 -3.60 9.00 -15.04
N ARG A 45 -4.26 9.68 -15.97
CA ARG A 45 -4.77 9.06 -17.20
C ARG A 45 -3.67 8.63 -18.17
N GLN A 46 -2.45 9.06 -17.96
CA GLN A 46 -1.31 8.57 -18.75
C GLN A 46 -0.91 7.15 -18.36
N VAL A 47 -1.29 6.70 -17.18
CA VAL A 47 -0.94 5.36 -16.65
C VAL A 47 -2.18 4.51 -16.45
N ALA A 48 -3.31 5.13 -16.10
CA ALA A 48 -4.55 4.45 -15.75
C ALA A 48 -5.67 4.79 -16.74
N THR A 49 -6.67 3.92 -16.84
CA THR A 49 -7.88 4.18 -17.65
C THR A 49 -8.70 5.30 -17.02
N PRO A 50 -9.66 5.91 -17.75
CA PRO A 50 -10.55 6.90 -17.16
C PRO A 50 -11.32 6.40 -15.94
N LEU A 51 -11.79 5.15 -15.97
CA LEU A 51 -12.49 4.54 -14.83
C LEU A 51 -11.55 4.36 -13.64
N GLN A 52 -10.33 3.89 -13.89
CA GLN A 52 -9.33 3.72 -12.84
C GLN A 52 -8.93 5.07 -12.24
N THR A 53 -8.79 6.09 -13.07
CA THR A 53 -8.47 7.45 -12.61
C THR A 53 -9.56 7.98 -11.69
N GLU A 54 -10.82 7.78 -12.05
CA GLU A 54 -11.94 8.18 -11.20
C GLU A 54 -11.94 7.44 -9.87
N ALA A 55 -11.66 6.13 -9.90
CA ALA A 55 -11.54 5.34 -8.68
C ALA A 55 -10.42 5.85 -7.76
N LEU A 56 -9.27 6.24 -8.33
CA LEU A 56 -8.16 6.79 -7.56
C LEU A 56 -8.50 8.14 -6.92
N ARG A 57 -9.37 8.92 -7.53
CA ARG A 57 -9.78 10.23 -7.01
C ARG A 57 -10.86 10.15 -5.95
N THR A 58 -11.47 8.99 -5.76
CA THR A 58 -12.52 8.77 -4.78
C THR A 58 -11.97 7.99 -3.60
N GLU A 59 -12.10 8.52 -2.39
CA GLU A 59 -11.66 7.80 -1.20
C GLU A 59 -12.60 6.62 -0.94
N PRO A 60 -12.05 5.39 -0.82
CA PRO A 60 -12.89 4.22 -0.54
C PRO A 60 -13.58 4.33 0.82
N ALA A 61 -14.84 3.94 0.88
CA ALA A 61 -15.62 4.01 2.12
C ALA A 61 -15.02 3.13 3.23
N ALA A 62 -14.38 2.02 2.86
CA ALA A 62 -13.77 1.10 3.83
C ALA A 62 -12.42 1.60 4.38
N LEU A 63 -11.86 2.67 3.82
CA LEU A 63 -10.50 3.10 4.17
C LEU A 63 -10.36 3.48 5.63
N ALA A 64 -11.30 4.26 6.17
CA ALA A 64 -11.21 4.73 7.55
C ALA A 64 -11.19 3.58 8.54
N GLY A 65 -12.09 2.62 8.38
CA GLY A 65 -12.16 1.44 9.25
C GLY A 65 -10.93 0.55 9.13
N LEU A 66 -10.48 0.29 7.92
CA LEU A 66 -9.28 -0.52 7.69
C LEU A 66 -8.04 0.16 8.25
N PHE A 67 -7.92 1.48 8.06
CA PHE A 67 -6.80 2.24 8.61
C PHE A 67 -6.75 2.13 10.13
N GLU A 68 -7.86 2.37 10.81
CA GLU A 68 -7.89 2.30 12.28
C GLU A 68 -7.58 0.89 12.79
N THR A 69 -8.12 -0.14 12.14
CA THR A 69 -7.83 -1.53 12.49
C THR A 69 -6.36 -1.87 12.29
N THR A 70 -5.79 -1.46 11.18
CA THR A 70 -4.39 -1.74 10.86
C THR A 70 -3.45 -0.97 11.79
N TRP A 71 -3.76 0.29 12.06
CA TRP A 71 -2.94 1.11 12.95
C TRP A 71 -2.94 0.54 14.37
N ALA A 72 -4.13 0.14 14.87
CA ALA A 72 -4.24 -0.48 16.18
C ALA A 72 -3.46 -1.80 16.25
N TRP A 73 -3.49 -2.59 15.18
CA TRP A 73 -2.72 -3.84 15.10
C TRP A 73 -1.22 -3.58 15.18
N LEU A 74 -0.72 -2.56 14.47
CA LEU A 74 0.69 -2.16 14.53
C LEU A 74 1.08 -1.63 15.89
N ASP A 75 0.19 -0.86 16.54
CA ASP A 75 0.46 -0.27 17.84
C ASP A 75 0.60 -1.32 18.96
N GLN A 76 0.12 -2.53 18.74
CA GLN A 76 0.30 -3.66 19.65
C GLN A 76 1.65 -4.35 19.46
N SER A 77 2.50 -3.87 18.56
CA SER A 77 3.83 -4.40 18.34
C SER A 77 4.66 -4.33 19.62
N GLY A 78 5.38 -5.42 19.91
CA GLY A 78 6.18 -5.51 21.13
C GLY A 78 5.43 -6.09 22.32
N THR A 79 4.10 -6.15 22.28
CA THR A 79 3.29 -6.78 23.32
C THR A 79 3.51 -8.29 23.26
N HIS A 80 3.77 -8.92 24.42
CA HIS A 80 4.03 -10.37 24.50
C HIS A 80 5.25 -10.82 23.68
N GLY A 81 6.18 -9.91 23.38
CA GLY A 81 7.38 -10.25 22.63
C GLY A 81 7.16 -10.42 21.13
N CYS A 82 5.96 -10.18 20.62
CA CYS A 82 5.65 -10.25 19.20
C CYS A 82 5.89 -8.90 18.52
N GLN A 83 6.41 -8.94 17.30
CA GLN A 83 6.54 -7.77 16.46
C GLN A 83 5.54 -7.84 15.32
N ARG A 84 4.86 -6.74 15.08
CA ARG A 84 3.91 -6.62 13.98
C ARG A 84 4.43 -5.57 13.02
N GLN A 85 4.50 -5.92 11.75
CA GLN A 85 5.07 -5.06 10.72
C GLN A 85 4.19 -5.06 9.47
N VAL A 86 4.18 -3.95 8.78
CA VAL A 86 3.67 -3.85 7.42
C VAL A 86 4.87 -3.52 6.53
N LEU A 87 5.14 -4.38 5.56
CA LEU A 87 6.14 -4.14 4.54
C LEU A 87 5.45 -3.77 3.24
N THR A 88 5.96 -2.76 2.57
CA THR A 88 5.40 -2.31 1.29
C THR A 88 6.37 -2.61 0.16
N LEU A 89 5.83 -2.70 -1.04
CA LEU A 89 6.63 -2.90 -2.24
C LEU A 89 7.65 -1.75 -2.35
N GLY A 90 8.92 -2.09 -2.51
CA GLY A 90 10.02 -1.12 -2.51
C GLY A 90 10.72 -0.95 -1.17
N ASP A 91 10.15 -1.49 -0.08
CA ASP A 91 10.80 -1.48 1.22
C ASP A 91 12.04 -2.40 1.17
N PRO A 92 13.21 -1.96 1.69
CA PRO A 92 14.40 -2.82 1.70
C PRO A 92 14.21 -4.15 2.40
N ALA A 93 13.30 -4.24 3.37
CA ALA A 93 13.00 -5.47 4.09
C ALA A 93 12.01 -6.38 3.35
N TYR A 94 11.46 -5.94 2.21
CA TYR A 94 10.52 -6.74 1.43
C TYR A 94 11.26 -7.98 0.89
N PRO A 95 10.70 -9.21 1.10
CA PRO A 95 11.36 -10.43 0.68
C PRO A 95 11.61 -10.47 -0.83
N SER A 96 12.87 -10.65 -1.23
CA SER A 96 13.24 -10.69 -2.65
C SER A 96 12.60 -11.86 -3.39
N ALA A 97 12.32 -12.95 -2.71
CA ALA A 97 11.65 -14.10 -3.31
C ALA A 97 10.26 -13.74 -3.84
N LEU A 98 9.55 -12.83 -3.17
CA LEU A 98 8.23 -12.38 -3.61
C LEU A 98 8.30 -11.45 -4.81
N LEU A 99 9.41 -10.73 -4.99
CA LEU A 99 9.61 -9.86 -6.14
C LEU A 99 9.73 -10.64 -7.45
N ASN A 100 10.04 -11.93 -7.38
CA ASN A 100 10.15 -12.80 -8.55
C ASN A 100 8.79 -13.35 -8.99
N LEU A 101 7.73 -13.09 -8.25
CA LEU A 101 6.38 -13.47 -8.66
C LEU A 101 5.89 -12.56 -9.78
N ASP A 102 5.00 -13.07 -10.62
CA ASP A 102 4.39 -12.28 -11.69
C ASP A 102 3.57 -11.12 -11.13
N ASP A 103 3.03 -11.28 -9.93
CA ASP A 103 2.15 -10.30 -9.30
C ASP A 103 2.49 -10.14 -7.82
N PRO A 104 3.63 -9.48 -7.48
CA PRO A 104 4.01 -9.30 -6.07
C PRO A 104 2.97 -8.49 -5.30
N PRO A 105 2.66 -8.89 -4.06
CA PRO A 105 1.75 -8.10 -3.22
C PRO A 105 2.29 -6.69 -2.97
N LEU A 106 1.40 -5.70 -2.92
CA LEU A 106 1.78 -4.32 -2.60
C LEU A 106 2.17 -4.17 -1.13
N MET A 107 1.51 -4.91 -0.25
CA MET A 107 1.73 -4.84 1.19
C MET A 107 1.76 -6.24 1.78
N LEU A 108 2.59 -6.41 2.81
CA LEU A 108 2.67 -7.63 3.59
C LEU A 108 2.45 -7.30 5.06
N TYR A 109 1.62 -8.09 5.72
CA TYR A 109 1.40 -8.01 7.17
C TYR A 109 2.19 -9.13 7.82
N LEU A 110 3.11 -8.77 8.71
CA LEU A 110 4.00 -9.71 9.35
C LEU A 110 3.79 -9.71 10.86
N LEU A 111 3.75 -10.91 11.44
CA LEU A 111 3.72 -11.11 12.87
C LEU A 111 4.85 -12.09 13.21
N GLY A 112 5.76 -11.66 14.08
CA GLY A 112 6.90 -12.48 14.46
C GLY A 112 7.41 -12.14 15.84
N VAL A 113 8.23 -13.04 16.40
CA VAL A 113 8.82 -12.86 17.74
C VAL A 113 10.27 -12.38 17.66
N ALA A 114 10.80 -12.21 16.47
CA ALA A 114 12.18 -11.79 16.25
C ALA A 114 12.23 -10.90 15.02
N SER A 115 13.32 -10.16 14.88
CA SER A 115 13.56 -9.37 13.68
C SER A 115 13.75 -10.28 12.46
N PHE A 116 13.34 -9.81 11.30
CA PHE A 116 13.56 -10.50 10.03
C PHE A 116 14.95 -10.09 9.52
N ASP A 117 15.92 -10.88 9.84
CA ASP A 117 17.29 -10.64 9.40
C ASP A 117 17.60 -11.42 8.12
#